data_b6804031e628a3473f277f137fce565a
#
_entry.id   b6804031e628a3473f277f137fce565a
#
_cell.length_a   1.000
_cell.length_b   1.000
_cell.length_c   1.000
_cell.angle_alpha   90.00
_cell.angle_beta   90.00
_cell.angle_gamma   90.00
#
_symmetry.space_group_name_H-M   'P 1'
#
loop_
_entity.id
_entity.type
_entity.pdbx_description
1 polymer ?
#
loop_
_entity_poly.entity_id
_entity_poly.type
_entity_poly.pdbx_seq_one_letter_code
_entity_poly.pdbx_strand_id
1 'polypeptide(L)'
;MTSLENYFQQFRDQIIGIDQNFISPFGEQKLVYTDWTASGRLYRPIEDKLSNEFGPFVANTHTETSTSGAAMTLAYHEARNIIKRHVNANSNDVLITEGSGMTGVINKFQRILGLKVSENLREYTTIPDEIKPIVFVSHMEHHSNQTSWLETIADVVVVPCNKEGTICLHTFEEYIKKNAD
;
A
#
# COMPACT_ATOMS: atom_id res chain seq x y z
N MET A 1 23.30 -22.94 -12.60
CA MET A 1 22.13 -22.12 -12.26
C MET A 1 20.89 -22.79 -12.82
N THR A 2 19.77 -22.77 -12.09
CA THR A 2 18.49 -23.24 -12.60
C THR A 2 17.96 -22.30 -13.68
N SER A 3 16.97 -22.72 -14.47
CA SER A 3 16.35 -21.86 -15.49
C SER A 3 15.71 -20.60 -14.87
N LEU A 4 15.19 -20.69 -13.64
CA LEU A 4 14.64 -19.56 -12.89
C LEU A 4 15.73 -18.60 -12.41
N GLU A 5 16.87 -19.08 -11.96
CA GLU A 5 18.00 -18.23 -11.57
C GLU A 5 18.50 -17.41 -12.75
N ASN A 6 18.65 -18.02 -13.92
CA ASN A 6 19.04 -17.32 -15.13
C ASN A 6 18.01 -16.27 -15.57
N TYR A 7 16.72 -16.60 -15.46
CA TYR A 7 15.64 -15.65 -15.75
C TYR A 7 15.69 -14.42 -14.83
N PHE A 8 15.87 -14.62 -13.53
CA PHE A 8 15.87 -13.53 -12.57
C PHE A 8 17.20 -12.77 -12.47
N GLN A 9 18.28 -13.27 -13.06
CA GLN A 9 19.59 -12.62 -12.99
C GLN A 9 19.55 -11.21 -13.57
N GLN A 10 18.91 -11.01 -14.71
CA GLN A 10 18.74 -9.68 -15.33
C GLN A 10 18.07 -8.64 -14.42
N PHE A 11 17.17 -9.08 -13.53
CA PHE A 11 16.53 -8.19 -12.55
C PHE A 11 17.45 -7.92 -11.36
N ARG A 12 18.17 -8.93 -10.88
CA ARG A 12 19.12 -8.79 -9.77
C ARG A 12 20.23 -7.80 -10.10
N ASP A 13 20.77 -7.88 -11.31
CA ASP A 13 21.85 -7.00 -11.76
C ASP A 13 21.44 -5.51 -11.80
N GLN A 14 20.14 -5.25 -11.87
CA GLN A 14 19.60 -3.88 -11.87
C GLN A 14 19.24 -3.35 -10.48
N ILE A 15 19.38 -4.15 -9.41
CA ILE A 15 19.12 -3.70 -8.05
C ILE A 15 20.28 -2.80 -7.60
N ILE A 16 19.97 -1.56 -7.25
CA ILE A 16 20.99 -0.61 -6.80
C ILE A 16 21.56 -1.07 -5.47
N GLY A 17 22.90 -1.21 -5.43
CA GLY A 17 23.63 -1.66 -4.25
C GLY A 17 23.59 -3.18 -4.01
N ILE A 18 23.33 -4.00 -5.02
CA ILE A 18 23.34 -5.47 -4.88
C ILE A 18 24.71 -6.01 -4.43
N ASP A 19 25.78 -5.35 -4.85
CA ASP A 19 27.17 -5.70 -4.48
C ASP A 19 27.78 -4.73 -3.48
N GLN A 20 26.96 -3.96 -2.76
CA GLN A 20 27.45 -2.97 -1.81
C GLN A 20 28.11 -3.65 -0.60
N ASN A 21 29.29 -3.17 -0.24
CA ASN A 21 29.96 -3.50 1.02
C ASN A 21 29.77 -2.39 2.06
N PHE A 22 29.91 -2.74 3.32
CA PHE A 22 29.94 -1.81 4.44
C PHE A 22 31.01 -2.21 5.45
N ILE A 23 31.46 -1.25 6.25
CA ILE A 23 32.41 -1.50 7.31
C ILE A 23 31.68 -1.83 8.61
N SER A 24 31.92 -3.02 9.13
CA SER A 24 31.44 -3.49 10.43
C SER A 24 32.54 -3.51 11.47
N PRO A 25 32.23 -3.70 12.78
CA PRO A 25 33.27 -3.95 13.80
C PRO A 25 34.18 -5.16 13.52
N PHE A 26 33.76 -6.06 12.64
CA PHE A 26 34.51 -7.27 12.24
C PHE A 26 35.18 -7.12 10.87
N GLY A 27 35.32 -5.90 10.36
CA GLY A 27 35.88 -5.59 9.06
C GLY A 27 34.84 -5.37 7.98
N GLU A 28 35.31 -5.34 6.73
CA GLU A 28 34.46 -5.15 5.58
C GLU A 28 33.56 -6.37 5.35
N GLN A 29 32.28 -6.13 5.16
CA GLN A 29 31.25 -7.16 4.94
C GLN A 29 30.40 -6.80 3.73
N LYS A 30 29.95 -7.82 2.97
CA LYS A 30 28.96 -7.61 1.91
C LYS A 30 27.58 -7.36 2.52
N LEU A 31 26.87 -6.36 2.00
CA LEU A 31 25.50 -6.08 2.39
C LEU A 31 24.56 -7.15 1.80
N VAL A 32 23.99 -7.98 2.66
CA VAL A 32 22.95 -8.95 2.31
C VAL A 32 21.60 -8.41 2.74
N TYR A 33 20.79 -7.97 1.77
CA TYR A 33 19.47 -7.44 2.04
C TYR A 33 18.39 -8.51 1.78
N THR A 34 17.68 -8.90 2.82
CA THR A 34 16.66 -9.97 2.77
C THR A 34 15.27 -9.52 3.21
N ASP A 35 15.12 -8.25 3.59
CA ASP A 35 13.86 -7.71 4.14
C ASP A 35 12.95 -7.10 3.05
N TRP A 36 12.77 -7.83 1.96
CA TRP A 36 11.93 -7.39 0.83
C TRP A 36 10.45 -7.27 1.18
N THR A 37 10.01 -7.96 2.21
CA THR A 37 8.64 -7.88 2.72
C THR A 37 8.35 -6.52 3.35
N ALA A 38 9.30 -5.96 4.07
CA ALA A 38 9.15 -4.66 4.73
C ALA A 38 9.43 -3.49 3.78
N SER A 39 10.47 -3.59 2.94
CA SER A 39 10.78 -2.55 1.94
C SER A 39 11.59 -3.13 0.79
N GLY A 40 11.37 -2.61 -0.42
CA GLY A 40 12.20 -2.92 -1.58
C GLY A 40 13.48 -2.10 -1.62
N ARG A 41 14.42 -2.50 -2.47
CA ARG A 41 15.57 -1.69 -2.86
C ARG A 41 15.26 -0.91 -4.13
N LEU A 42 16.01 0.15 -4.37
CA LEU A 42 15.89 0.92 -5.60
C LEU A 42 16.27 0.06 -6.82
N TYR A 43 15.53 0.23 -7.89
CA TYR A 43 15.70 -0.51 -9.14
C TYR A 43 16.12 0.43 -10.26
N ARG A 44 17.30 0.21 -10.83
CA ARG A 44 17.94 1.15 -11.75
C ARG A 44 17.05 1.62 -12.89
N PRO A 45 16.32 0.77 -13.63
CA PRO A 45 15.46 1.24 -14.72
C PRO A 45 14.36 2.22 -14.29
N ILE A 46 13.87 2.11 -13.04
CA ILE A 46 12.88 3.03 -12.48
C ILE A 46 13.55 4.37 -12.14
N GLU A 47 14.69 4.33 -11.44
CA GLU A 47 15.42 5.53 -11.03
C GLU A 47 15.93 6.32 -12.25
N ASP A 48 16.45 5.62 -13.24
CA ASP A 48 16.92 6.24 -14.48
C ASP A 48 15.76 6.90 -15.25
N LYS A 49 14.61 6.25 -15.30
CA LYS A 49 13.41 6.81 -15.92
C LYS A 49 12.92 8.05 -15.17
N LEU A 50 12.85 7.99 -13.85
CA LEU A 50 12.45 9.13 -13.03
C LEU A 50 13.42 10.31 -13.18
N SER A 51 14.72 10.05 -13.18
CA SER A 51 15.73 11.09 -13.23
C SER A 51 15.91 11.69 -14.64
N ASN A 52 15.90 10.86 -15.69
CA ASN A 52 16.31 11.28 -17.02
C ASN A 52 15.13 11.59 -17.96
N GLU A 53 13.97 10.93 -17.79
CA GLU A 53 12.80 11.17 -18.64
C GLU A 53 11.83 12.18 -17.98
N PHE A 54 11.48 11.98 -16.70
CA PHE A 54 10.55 12.86 -16.00
C PHE A 54 11.23 14.04 -15.33
N GLY A 55 12.43 13.84 -14.78
CA GLY A 55 13.17 14.87 -14.03
C GLY A 55 13.28 16.22 -14.73
N PRO A 56 13.63 16.28 -16.04
CA PRO A 56 13.71 17.54 -16.78
C PRO A 56 12.40 18.31 -16.90
N PHE A 57 11.27 17.65 -16.71
CA PHE A 57 9.93 18.23 -16.85
C PHE A 57 9.17 18.35 -15.54
N VAL A 58 9.81 18.08 -14.39
CA VAL A 58 9.14 18.15 -13.09
C VAL A 58 8.51 19.53 -12.87
N ALA A 59 7.19 19.53 -12.70
CA ALA A 59 6.38 20.72 -12.47
C ALA A 59 5.07 20.33 -11.76
N ASN A 60 4.27 21.33 -11.36
CA ASN A 60 2.94 21.09 -10.83
C ASN A 60 2.05 20.41 -11.88
N THR A 61 1.29 19.42 -11.45
CA THR A 61 0.22 18.81 -12.24
C THR A 61 -1.02 19.71 -12.29
N HIS A 62 -2.03 19.32 -13.07
CA HIS A 62 -3.29 20.07 -13.23
C HIS A 62 -3.15 21.42 -13.93
N THR A 63 -2.12 21.58 -14.74
CA THR A 63 -1.92 22.76 -15.59
C THR A 63 -1.45 22.33 -16.98
N GLU A 64 -1.96 23.01 -17.99
CA GLU A 64 -1.59 22.81 -19.40
C GLU A 64 -0.99 24.10 -20.02
N THR A 65 -0.75 25.13 -19.20
CA THR A 65 -0.28 26.43 -19.64
C THR A 65 1.23 26.48 -19.90
N SER A 66 1.98 25.48 -19.47
CA SER A 66 3.40 25.35 -19.71
C SER A 66 3.75 23.93 -20.20
N THR A 67 4.83 23.81 -20.94
CA THR A 67 5.30 22.50 -21.47
C THR A 67 5.55 21.50 -20.34
N SER A 68 6.19 21.91 -19.26
CA SER A 68 6.48 21.04 -18.12
C SER A 68 5.21 20.66 -17.35
N GLY A 69 4.30 21.61 -17.12
CA GLY A 69 3.02 21.33 -16.48
C GLY A 69 2.16 20.37 -17.31
N ALA A 70 2.05 20.58 -18.61
CA ALA A 70 1.34 19.69 -19.52
C ALA A 70 1.96 18.27 -19.53
N ALA A 71 3.30 18.17 -19.62
CA ALA A 71 4.00 16.89 -19.58
C ALA A 71 3.75 16.11 -18.30
N MET A 72 3.81 16.77 -17.12
CA MET A 72 3.54 16.13 -15.83
C MET A 72 2.08 15.77 -15.65
N THR A 73 1.16 16.59 -16.13
CA THR A 73 -0.29 16.29 -16.11
C THR A 73 -0.58 15.05 -16.93
N LEU A 74 -0.05 14.97 -18.15
CA LEU A 74 -0.22 13.81 -19.03
C LEU A 74 0.37 12.54 -18.40
N ALA A 75 1.61 12.61 -17.90
CA ALA A 75 2.28 11.49 -17.23
C ALA A 75 1.48 10.98 -16.02
N TYR A 76 0.92 11.89 -15.23
CA TYR A 76 0.07 11.52 -14.09
C TYR A 76 -1.20 10.80 -14.54
N HIS A 77 -1.89 11.29 -15.58
CA HIS A 77 -3.08 10.64 -16.11
C HIS A 77 -2.76 9.26 -16.70
N GLU A 78 -1.66 9.13 -17.42
CA GLU A 78 -1.22 7.85 -17.97
C GLU A 78 -0.88 6.84 -16.89
N ALA A 79 -0.14 7.25 -15.86
CA ALA A 79 0.18 6.39 -14.71
C ALA A 79 -1.09 5.87 -14.02
N ARG A 80 -2.09 6.73 -13.81
CA ARG A 80 -3.39 6.32 -13.26
C ARG A 80 -4.10 5.30 -14.15
N ASN A 81 -4.10 5.52 -15.46
CA ASN A 81 -4.72 4.59 -16.41
C ASN A 81 -4.00 3.24 -16.45
N ILE A 82 -2.67 3.23 -16.35
CA ILE A 82 -1.86 2.00 -16.27
C ILE A 82 -2.26 1.21 -15.01
N ILE A 83 -2.31 1.87 -13.85
CA ILE A 83 -2.71 1.23 -12.59
C ILE A 83 -4.13 0.68 -12.68
N LYS A 84 -5.10 1.48 -13.17
CA LYS A 84 -6.49 1.04 -13.33
C LYS A 84 -6.59 -0.21 -14.22
N ARG A 85 -5.90 -0.23 -15.36
CA ARG A 85 -5.87 -1.42 -16.23
C ARG A 85 -5.24 -2.63 -15.53
N HIS A 86 -4.14 -2.43 -14.78
CA HIS A 86 -3.44 -3.51 -14.09
C HIS A 86 -4.30 -4.20 -13.02
N VAL A 87 -5.13 -3.42 -12.31
CA VAL A 87 -6.05 -3.97 -11.30
C VAL A 87 -7.46 -4.30 -11.85
N ASN A 88 -7.61 -4.29 -13.18
CA ASN A 88 -8.87 -4.60 -13.85
C ASN A 88 -10.03 -3.67 -13.46
N ALA A 89 -9.73 -2.41 -13.16
CA ALA A 89 -10.72 -1.39 -12.82
C ALA A 89 -11.43 -0.88 -14.07
N ASN A 90 -12.72 -0.58 -13.92
CA ASN A 90 -13.58 -0.02 -14.97
C ASN A 90 -13.69 1.52 -14.87
N SER A 91 -14.51 2.14 -15.69
CA SER A 91 -14.70 3.60 -15.73
C SER A 91 -15.30 4.19 -14.46
N ASN A 92 -16.11 3.42 -13.72
CA ASN A 92 -16.77 3.87 -12.50
C ASN A 92 -15.87 3.76 -11.26
N ASP A 93 -14.78 3.00 -11.36
CA ASP A 93 -13.84 2.84 -10.26
C ASP A 93 -13.00 4.10 -10.10
N VAL A 94 -12.82 4.55 -8.87
CA VAL A 94 -12.03 5.74 -8.53
C VAL A 94 -10.66 5.31 -8.00
N LEU A 95 -9.60 5.82 -8.64
CA LEU A 95 -8.23 5.69 -8.12
C LEU A 95 -7.87 6.95 -7.35
N ILE A 96 -7.56 6.78 -6.08
CA ILE A 96 -7.08 7.86 -5.20
C ILE A 96 -5.65 7.54 -4.80
N THR A 97 -4.75 8.47 -5.04
CA THR A 97 -3.37 8.43 -4.56
C THR A 97 -3.26 9.32 -3.31
N GLU A 98 -2.64 8.81 -2.27
CA GLU A 98 -2.53 9.51 -1.00
C GLU A 98 -1.21 9.20 -0.31
N GLY A 99 -0.51 10.24 0.14
CA GLY A 99 0.70 10.13 0.94
C GLY A 99 1.81 9.28 0.33
N SER A 100 2.65 8.71 1.18
CA SER A 100 3.83 7.94 0.79
C SER A 100 3.75 6.46 1.13
N GLY A 101 2.61 5.97 1.61
CA GLY A 101 2.49 4.57 2.01
C GLY A 101 1.07 4.15 2.41
N MET A 102 0.91 2.85 2.65
CA MET A 102 -0.37 2.20 2.92
C MET A 102 -1.10 2.78 4.13
N THR A 103 -0.37 3.14 5.18
CA THR A 103 -0.96 3.74 6.41
C THR A 103 -1.74 5.01 6.08
N GLY A 104 -1.18 5.90 5.25
CA GLY A 104 -1.86 7.12 4.80
C GLY A 104 -3.10 6.81 3.97
N VAL A 105 -3.00 5.86 3.05
CA VAL A 105 -4.12 5.42 2.19
C VAL A 105 -5.27 4.87 3.02
N ILE A 106 -5.01 3.99 3.98
CA ILE A 106 -6.04 3.42 4.86
C ILE A 106 -6.70 4.51 5.71
N ASN A 107 -5.92 5.43 6.28
CA ASN A 107 -6.49 6.56 7.01
C ASN A 107 -7.39 7.45 6.14
N LYS A 108 -7.00 7.69 4.89
CA LYS A 108 -7.84 8.41 3.92
C LYS A 108 -9.12 7.66 3.61
N PHE A 109 -9.02 6.35 3.37
CA PHE A 109 -10.16 5.47 3.10
C PHE A 109 -11.17 5.47 4.26
N GLN A 110 -10.70 5.33 5.50
CA GLN A 110 -11.54 5.41 6.69
C GLN A 110 -12.30 6.74 6.80
N ARG A 111 -11.67 7.85 6.41
CA ARG A 111 -12.32 9.17 6.37
C ARG A 111 -13.37 9.27 5.26
N ILE A 112 -13.09 8.72 4.08
CA ILE A 112 -14.04 8.70 2.96
C ILE A 112 -15.28 7.89 3.32
N LEU A 113 -15.11 6.77 4.05
CA LEU A 113 -16.20 5.96 4.56
C LEU A 113 -16.95 6.59 5.74
N GLY A 114 -16.49 7.74 6.26
CA GLY A 114 -17.11 8.40 7.42
C GLY A 114 -16.87 7.70 8.75
N LEU A 115 -15.85 6.83 8.84
CA LEU A 115 -15.57 6.02 10.03
C LEU A 115 -14.69 6.73 11.06
N LYS A 116 -14.08 7.86 10.73
CA LYS A 116 -13.23 8.64 11.64
C LYS A 116 -14.00 9.78 12.26
N VAL A 117 -14.03 9.81 13.57
CA VAL A 117 -14.52 10.94 14.38
C VAL A 117 -13.32 11.67 14.96
N SER A 118 -13.40 13.01 15.02
CA SER A 118 -12.37 13.81 15.70
C SER A 118 -12.28 13.40 17.18
N GLU A 119 -11.06 13.28 17.70
CA GLU A 119 -10.80 12.95 19.11
C GLU A 119 -11.61 13.83 20.07
N ASN A 120 -11.63 15.13 19.81
CA ASN A 120 -12.36 16.11 20.63
C ASN A 120 -13.89 15.96 20.59
N LEU A 121 -14.42 15.21 19.62
CA LEU A 121 -15.86 14.98 19.46
C LEU A 121 -16.27 13.56 19.84
N ARG A 122 -15.32 12.69 20.15
CA ARG A 122 -15.56 11.26 20.42
C ARG A 122 -16.53 11.06 21.58
N GLU A 123 -16.36 11.80 22.67
CA GLU A 123 -17.23 11.75 23.84
C GLU A 123 -18.68 12.22 23.59
N TYR A 124 -18.85 13.03 22.52
CA TYR A 124 -20.17 13.58 22.13
C TYR A 124 -20.82 12.77 21.00
N THR A 125 -20.13 11.71 20.51
CA THR A 125 -20.61 10.92 19.38
C THR A 125 -21.07 9.56 19.89
N THR A 126 -22.39 9.34 19.84
CA THR A 126 -22.97 8.02 20.14
C THR A 126 -23.46 7.40 18.85
N ILE A 127 -22.95 6.23 18.52
CA ILE A 127 -23.39 5.45 17.36
C ILE A 127 -24.25 4.30 17.89
N PRO A 128 -25.52 4.20 17.46
CA PRO A 128 -26.35 3.03 17.80
C PRO A 128 -25.73 1.75 17.29
N ASP A 129 -25.82 0.68 18.08
CA ASP A 129 -25.18 -0.61 17.74
C ASP A 129 -25.74 -1.20 16.44
N GLU A 130 -27.01 -0.92 16.11
CA GLU A 130 -27.70 -1.43 14.93
C GLU A 130 -27.14 -0.87 13.59
N ILE A 131 -26.46 0.28 13.64
CA ILE A 131 -25.87 0.91 12.44
C ILE A 131 -24.35 0.97 12.50
N LYS A 132 -23.75 0.40 13.53
CA LYS A 132 -22.31 0.41 13.74
C LYS A 132 -21.62 -0.51 12.74
N PRO A 133 -20.71 0.01 11.91
CA PRO A 133 -20.03 -0.83 10.94
C PRO A 133 -19.14 -1.88 11.61
N ILE A 134 -19.04 -3.05 10.99
CA ILE A 134 -18.12 -4.11 11.42
C ILE A 134 -17.01 -4.22 10.40
N VAL A 135 -15.77 -4.26 10.89
CA VAL A 135 -14.57 -4.45 10.08
C VAL A 135 -13.91 -5.76 10.46
N PHE A 136 -13.88 -6.70 9.53
CA PHE A 136 -13.13 -7.94 9.69
C PHE A 136 -11.69 -7.73 9.27
N VAL A 137 -10.76 -8.10 10.14
CA VAL A 137 -9.32 -8.07 9.88
C VAL A 137 -8.74 -9.47 10.07
N SER A 138 -7.68 -9.78 9.36
CA SER A 138 -6.99 -11.06 9.54
C SER A 138 -6.11 -11.03 10.80
N HIS A 139 -5.78 -12.20 11.32
CA HIS A 139 -4.79 -12.33 12.40
C HIS A 139 -3.35 -11.97 11.95
N MET A 140 -3.13 -11.80 10.63
CA MET A 140 -1.83 -11.50 10.01
C MET A 140 -1.65 -10.02 9.65
N GLU A 141 -2.55 -9.15 10.12
CA GLU A 141 -2.47 -7.72 9.78
C GLU A 141 -1.19 -7.08 10.31
N HIS A 142 -0.64 -6.18 9.49
CA HIS A 142 0.38 -5.28 9.98
C HIS A 142 -0.20 -4.40 11.10
N HIS A 143 0.58 -4.18 12.15
CA HIS A 143 0.15 -3.44 13.34
C HIS A 143 -0.52 -2.10 13.00
N SER A 144 0.07 -1.32 12.07
CA SER A 144 -0.47 -0.03 11.67
C SER A 144 -1.85 -0.13 11.00
N ASN A 145 -2.16 -1.26 10.34
CA ASN A 145 -3.49 -1.48 9.76
C ASN A 145 -4.50 -1.80 10.86
N GLN A 146 -4.24 -2.81 11.68
CA GLN A 146 -5.14 -3.20 12.77
C GLN A 146 -5.44 -2.04 13.73
N THR A 147 -4.41 -1.36 14.23
CA THR A 147 -4.58 -0.25 15.17
C THR A 147 -5.35 0.92 14.56
N SER A 148 -5.17 1.21 13.27
CA SER A 148 -5.90 2.29 12.61
C SER A 148 -7.42 2.05 12.56
N TRP A 149 -7.86 0.78 12.46
CA TRP A 149 -9.28 0.43 12.50
C TRP A 149 -9.85 0.53 13.91
N LEU A 150 -9.07 0.18 14.95
CA LEU A 150 -9.47 0.36 16.36
C LEU A 150 -9.70 1.84 16.72
N GLU A 151 -9.13 2.77 15.97
CA GLU A 151 -9.33 4.21 16.09
C GLU A 151 -10.57 4.73 15.35
N THR A 152 -11.37 3.86 14.76
CA THR A 152 -12.63 4.20 14.07
C THR A 152 -13.85 3.99 14.96
N ILE A 153 -15.03 4.33 14.44
CA ILE A 153 -16.32 4.02 15.09
C ILE A 153 -16.77 2.57 14.86
N ALA A 154 -16.05 1.82 14.03
CA ALA A 154 -16.40 0.46 13.68
C ALA A 154 -16.01 -0.55 14.80
N ASP A 155 -16.76 -1.63 14.89
CA ASP A 155 -16.34 -2.80 15.63
C ASP A 155 -15.34 -3.62 14.83
N VAL A 156 -14.20 -3.93 15.42
CA VAL A 156 -13.12 -4.67 14.75
C VAL A 156 -13.13 -6.12 15.22
N VAL A 157 -13.35 -7.02 14.27
CA VAL A 157 -13.39 -8.47 14.53
C VAL A 157 -12.17 -9.12 13.85
N VAL A 158 -11.32 -9.75 14.66
CA VAL A 158 -10.16 -10.49 14.14
C VAL A 158 -10.61 -11.89 13.73
N VAL A 159 -10.39 -12.22 12.47
CA VAL A 159 -10.62 -13.57 11.94
C VAL A 159 -9.41 -14.45 12.29
N PRO A 160 -9.62 -15.56 13.03
CA PRO A 160 -8.51 -16.40 13.48
C PRO A 160 -7.88 -17.20 12.34
N CYS A 161 -6.73 -17.83 12.63
CA CYS A 161 -6.11 -18.77 11.72
C CYS A 161 -6.72 -20.17 11.82
N ASN A 162 -6.56 -20.94 10.76
CA ASN A 162 -6.74 -22.38 10.75
C ASN A 162 -5.44 -23.10 11.21
N LYS A 163 -5.41 -24.43 11.14
CA LYS A 163 -4.25 -25.23 11.56
C LYS A 163 -3.00 -25.00 10.71
N GLU A 164 -3.16 -24.55 9.47
CA GLU A 164 -2.09 -24.23 8.53
C GLU A 164 -1.57 -22.79 8.70
N GLY A 165 -2.14 -22.00 9.62
CA GLY A 165 -1.76 -20.62 9.85
C GLY A 165 -2.37 -19.62 8.85
N THR A 166 -3.24 -20.05 7.95
CA THR A 166 -3.98 -19.18 7.04
C THR A 166 -5.31 -18.74 7.65
N ILE A 167 -6.00 -17.77 7.03
CA ILE A 167 -7.32 -17.30 7.50
C ILE A 167 -8.31 -18.46 7.55
N CYS A 168 -9.02 -18.62 8.67
CA CYS A 168 -10.08 -19.61 8.82
C CYS A 168 -11.36 -19.15 8.10
N LEU A 169 -11.56 -19.58 6.85
CA LEU A 169 -12.72 -19.21 6.04
C LEU A 169 -14.04 -19.64 6.67
N HIS A 170 -14.07 -20.80 7.32
CA HIS A 170 -15.26 -21.28 8.00
C HIS A 170 -15.72 -20.31 9.12
N THR A 171 -14.80 -19.91 9.99
CA THR A 171 -15.10 -18.94 11.05
C THR A 171 -15.45 -17.56 10.47
N PHE A 172 -14.81 -17.17 9.38
CA PHE A 172 -15.14 -15.92 8.70
C PHE A 172 -16.58 -15.93 8.16
N GLU A 173 -17.00 -17.03 7.51
CA GLU A 173 -18.39 -17.18 7.06
C GLU A 173 -19.39 -17.16 8.21
N GLU A 174 -19.07 -17.77 9.35
CA GLU A 174 -19.92 -17.72 10.54
C GLU A 174 -20.06 -16.28 11.07
N TYR A 175 -18.95 -15.53 11.10
CA TYR A 175 -18.97 -14.13 11.52
C TYR A 175 -19.80 -13.25 10.58
N ILE A 176 -19.69 -13.44 9.26
CA ILE A 176 -20.53 -12.73 8.30
C ILE A 176 -22.01 -13.06 8.53
N LYS A 177 -22.37 -14.34 8.64
CA LYS A 177 -23.76 -14.76 8.87
C LYS A 177 -24.35 -14.21 10.16
N LYS A 178 -23.56 -14.15 11.22
CA LYS A 178 -23.97 -13.61 12.52
C LYS A 178 -24.27 -12.11 12.49
N ASN A 179 -23.65 -11.37 11.56
CA ASN A 179 -23.69 -9.92 11.49
C ASN A 179 -24.32 -9.42 10.16
N ALA A 180 -25.07 -10.26 9.47
CA ALA A 180 -25.68 -9.95 8.16
C ALA A 180 -27.09 -9.35 8.24
N ASP A 181 -27.65 -9.18 9.44
CA ASP A 181 -29.02 -8.67 9.66
C ASP A 181 -29.04 -7.18 9.96
#